data_942d5a33ddb9e86f80bfa60fb5d67063
#
_entry.id   942d5a33ddb9e86f80bfa60fb5d67063
#
_cell.length_a   1.000
_cell.length_b   1.000
_cell.length_c   1.000
_cell.angle_alpha   90.00
_cell.angle_beta   90.00
_cell.angle_gamma   90.00
#
_symmetry.space_group_name_H-M   'P 1'
#
loop_
_entity.id
_entity.type
_entity.pdbx_description
1 polymer ?
#
loop_
_entity_poly.entity_id
_entity_poly.type
_entity_poly.pdbx_seq_one_letter_code
_entity_poly.pdbx_strand_id
1 'polypeptide(L)'
;MAYFERIRDVVSEPFSSDVIRQRISAGWQMVSIEWRRELPDSETPSEGAFSEDIPFGLRISEDCKRLEVDPHENKVLLLMMDLLAQDFSYSAIVSDLNEKGFRTREGKPWNRVAVFNMMPRLIEVGPRIFSSEEWEQRRAKLSRREAP
;
A
#
# COMPACT_ATOMS: atom_id res chain seq x y z
N MET A 1 -8.19 18.70 -17.21
CA MET A 1 -8.18 17.28 -16.78
C MET A 1 -7.11 16.52 -17.51
N ALA A 2 -6.29 15.77 -16.81
CA ALA A 2 -5.31 14.89 -17.46
C ALA A 2 -5.98 13.55 -17.80
N TYR A 3 -5.84 13.12 -19.04
CA TYR A 3 -6.27 11.79 -19.46
C TYR A 3 -5.07 10.87 -19.52
N PHE A 4 -5.20 9.67 -18.96
CA PHE A 4 -4.16 8.66 -18.96
C PHE A 4 -4.56 7.46 -19.81
N GLU A 5 -3.76 7.17 -20.80
CA GLU A 5 -3.82 5.90 -21.53
C GLU A 5 -2.95 4.87 -20.79
N ARG A 6 -3.40 3.63 -20.74
CA ARG A 6 -2.65 2.53 -20.11
C ARG A 6 -2.43 1.40 -21.08
N ILE A 7 -1.19 0.92 -21.11
CA ILE A 7 -0.79 -0.27 -21.87
C ILE A 7 -0.27 -1.30 -20.87
N ARG A 8 -0.58 -2.56 -21.12
CA ARG A 8 -0.01 -3.69 -20.39
C ARG A 8 0.73 -4.58 -21.38
N ASP A 9 2.03 -4.64 -21.23
CA ASP A 9 2.84 -5.58 -22.00
C ASP A 9 2.89 -6.94 -21.27
N VAL A 10 2.48 -8.00 -21.95
CA VAL A 10 2.62 -9.37 -21.44
C VAL A 10 3.91 -9.95 -21.97
N VAL A 11 4.80 -10.36 -21.09
CA VAL A 11 6.14 -10.84 -21.41
C VAL A 11 6.15 -12.36 -21.33
N SER A 12 6.39 -13.02 -22.44
CA SER A 12 6.51 -14.50 -22.54
C SER A 12 7.96 -15.01 -22.61
N GLU A 13 8.92 -14.09 -22.83
CA GLU A 13 10.34 -14.37 -22.97
C GLU A 13 11.18 -13.37 -22.16
N PRO A 14 12.50 -13.56 -22.01
CA PRO A 14 13.35 -12.62 -21.30
C PRO A 14 13.16 -11.18 -21.81
N PHE A 15 12.82 -10.28 -20.92
CA PHE A 15 12.49 -8.90 -21.22
C PHE A 15 13.76 -8.10 -21.53
N SER A 16 13.80 -7.46 -22.69
CA SER A 16 14.94 -6.65 -23.10
C SER A 16 14.77 -5.19 -22.61
N SER A 17 15.88 -4.57 -22.23
CA SER A 17 15.92 -3.15 -21.87
C SER A 17 15.51 -2.21 -23.01
N ASP A 18 15.59 -2.68 -24.26
CA ASP A 18 15.23 -1.90 -25.43
C ASP A 18 13.73 -1.59 -25.49
N VAL A 19 12.89 -2.51 -25.03
CA VAL A 19 11.43 -2.28 -24.94
C VAL A 19 11.14 -1.16 -23.95
N ILE A 20 11.82 -1.14 -22.80
CA ILE A 20 11.69 -0.06 -21.81
C ILE A 20 12.10 1.29 -22.40
N ARG A 21 13.23 1.33 -23.10
CA ARG A 21 13.72 2.57 -23.75
C ARG A 21 12.77 3.08 -24.81
N GLN A 22 12.21 2.19 -25.64
CA GLN A 22 11.24 2.55 -26.66
C GLN A 22 9.96 3.16 -26.05
N ARG A 23 9.45 2.56 -24.96
CA ARG A 23 8.29 3.09 -24.25
C ARG A 23 8.57 4.48 -23.66
N ILE A 24 9.70 4.66 -22.99
CA ILE A 24 10.08 5.95 -22.40
C ILE A 24 10.26 7.00 -23.51
N SER A 25 10.90 6.66 -24.62
CA SER A 25 11.08 7.58 -25.77
C SER A 25 9.76 7.98 -26.42
N ALA A 26 8.75 7.13 -26.36
CA ALA A 26 7.41 7.42 -26.85
C ALA A 26 6.52 8.19 -25.84
N GLY A 27 7.10 8.62 -24.71
CA GLY A 27 6.39 9.41 -23.70
C GLY A 27 5.64 8.58 -22.64
N TRP A 28 5.84 7.25 -22.60
CA TRP A 28 5.23 6.40 -21.60
C TRP A 28 6.00 6.44 -20.28
N GLN A 29 5.28 6.43 -19.18
CA GLN A 29 5.85 6.32 -17.84
C GLN A 29 5.59 4.93 -17.27
N MET A 30 6.62 4.31 -16.72
CA MET A 30 6.49 3.03 -16.04
C MET A 30 5.89 3.25 -14.65
N VAL A 31 4.74 2.65 -14.38
CA VAL A 31 4.01 2.82 -13.11
C VAL A 31 4.06 1.58 -12.22
N SER A 32 4.35 0.42 -12.78
CA SER A 32 4.51 -0.81 -11.98
C SER A 32 5.33 -1.86 -12.72
N ILE A 33 6.00 -2.71 -11.98
CA ILE A 33 6.62 -3.94 -12.47
C ILE A 33 6.18 -5.05 -11.52
N GLU A 34 5.69 -6.14 -12.07
CA GLU A 34 5.32 -7.34 -11.33
C GLU A 34 6.22 -8.50 -11.74
N TRP A 35 6.76 -9.21 -10.77
CA TRP A 35 7.61 -10.36 -10.97
C TRP A 35 7.01 -11.58 -10.29
N ARG A 36 7.05 -12.71 -10.97
CA ARG A 36 6.69 -14.00 -10.38
C ARG A 36 7.80 -15.02 -10.65
N ARG A 37 7.98 -15.95 -9.76
CA ARG A 37 8.83 -17.13 -9.96
C ARG A 37 8.07 -18.38 -9.54
N GLU A 38 8.37 -19.46 -10.19
CA GLU A 38 7.90 -20.77 -9.77
C GLU A 38 8.75 -21.25 -8.59
N LEU A 39 8.07 -21.70 -7.53
CA LEU A 39 8.75 -22.29 -6.38
C LEU A 39 8.91 -23.78 -6.60
N PRO A 40 10.04 -24.40 -6.17
CA PRO A 40 10.17 -25.86 -6.20
C PRO A 40 9.11 -26.49 -5.30
N ASP A 41 8.64 -27.70 -5.64
CA ASP A 41 7.59 -28.42 -4.92
C ASP A 41 7.88 -28.64 -3.40
N SER A 42 9.14 -28.47 -3.00
CA SER A 42 9.56 -28.53 -1.59
C SER A 42 9.34 -27.24 -0.80
N GLU A 43 9.09 -26.12 -1.48
CA GLU A 43 8.82 -24.82 -0.88
C GLU A 43 7.35 -24.45 -1.08
N THR A 44 6.46 -25.13 -0.34
CA THR A 44 5.08 -24.63 -0.24
C THR A 44 5.10 -23.27 0.44
N PRO A 45 4.37 -22.27 -0.12
CA PRO A 45 4.20 -21.01 0.57
C PRO A 45 3.68 -21.29 1.98
N SER A 46 4.37 -20.79 2.99
CA SER A 46 3.87 -20.87 4.37
C SER A 46 2.48 -20.24 4.42
N GLU A 47 1.59 -20.72 5.27
CA GLU A 47 0.23 -20.16 5.43
C GLU A 47 0.21 -18.63 5.66
N GLY A 48 1.36 -18.04 6.01
CA GLY A 48 1.55 -16.59 6.11
C GLY A 48 1.80 -15.88 4.78
N ALA A 49 2.13 -16.58 3.69
CA ALA A 49 2.45 -15.94 2.40
C ALA A 49 1.24 -15.30 1.74
N PHE A 50 0.03 -15.81 2.02
CA PHE A 50 -1.20 -15.20 1.51
C PHE A 50 -1.57 -13.88 2.20
N SER A 51 -1.05 -13.63 3.41
CA SER A 51 -1.34 -12.40 4.13
C SER A 51 -0.52 -11.20 3.65
N GLU A 52 0.63 -11.44 3.01
CA GLU A 52 1.48 -10.37 2.48
C GLU A 52 0.94 -9.77 1.18
N ASP A 53 0.19 -10.56 0.40
CA ASP A 53 -0.41 -10.11 -0.84
C ASP A 53 -1.74 -9.36 -0.66
N ILE A 54 -2.35 -9.44 0.52
CA ILE A 54 -3.59 -8.74 0.83
C ILE A 54 -3.28 -7.37 1.42
N PRO A 55 -3.61 -6.27 0.71
CA PRO A 55 -3.35 -4.93 1.23
C PRO A 55 -4.02 -4.69 2.57
N PHE A 56 -3.33 -4.02 3.49
CA PHE A 56 -3.91 -3.65 4.78
C PHE A 56 -5.19 -2.80 4.59
N GLY A 57 -6.24 -3.12 5.30
CA GLY A 57 -7.57 -2.54 5.14
C GLY A 57 -8.52 -3.40 4.30
N LEU A 58 -8.01 -4.46 3.70
CA LEU A 58 -8.78 -5.42 2.93
C LEU A 58 -8.67 -6.82 3.54
N ARG A 59 -9.70 -7.61 3.34
CA ARG A 59 -9.74 -9.04 3.70
C ARG A 59 -10.38 -9.86 2.59
N ILE A 60 -10.19 -11.15 2.62
CA ILE A 60 -10.87 -12.08 1.72
C ILE A 60 -12.33 -12.23 2.19
N SER A 61 -13.28 -12.12 1.27
CA SER A 61 -14.69 -12.35 1.55
C SER A 61 -14.96 -13.80 2.00
N GLU A 62 -16.08 -14.04 2.69
CA GLU A 62 -16.44 -15.38 3.19
C GLU A 62 -16.55 -16.44 2.08
N ASP A 63 -16.94 -16.01 0.87
CA ASP A 63 -17.01 -16.89 -0.31
C ASP A 63 -15.64 -17.10 -1.01
N CYS A 64 -14.56 -16.52 -0.48
CA CYS A 64 -13.20 -16.59 -1.01
C CYS A 64 -13.02 -16.11 -2.46
N LYS A 65 -13.95 -15.32 -2.99
CA LYS A 65 -13.94 -14.90 -4.40
C LYS A 65 -13.47 -13.47 -4.64
N ARG A 66 -13.48 -12.63 -3.62
CA ARG A 66 -13.16 -11.20 -3.76
C ARG A 66 -12.51 -10.65 -2.50
N LEU A 67 -11.86 -9.50 -2.67
CA LEU A 67 -11.41 -8.70 -1.54
C LEU A 67 -12.53 -7.74 -1.12
N GLU A 68 -12.74 -7.63 0.17
CA GLU A 68 -13.67 -6.68 0.77
C GLU A 68 -12.97 -5.82 1.82
N VAL A 69 -13.57 -4.69 2.18
CA VAL A 69 -13.02 -3.82 3.22
C VAL A 69 -13.07 -4.53 4.57
N ASP A 70 -11.94 -4.58 5.24
CA ASP A 70 -11.88 -4.96 6.66
C ASP A 70 -12.20 -3.73 7.52
N PRO A 71 -13.33 -3.72 8.23
CA PRO A 71 -13.75 -2.54 9.00
C PRO A 71 -12.76 -2.16 10.11
N HIS A 72 -12.10 -3.14 10.72
CA HIS A 72 -11.15 -2.91 11.81
C HIS A 72 -9.85 -2.28 11.29
N GLU A 73 -9.26 -2.88 10.27
CA GLU A 73 -8.05 -2.34 9.65
C GLU A 73 -8.30 -0.99 8.98
N ASN A 74 -9.48 -0.79 8.39
CA ASN A 74 -9.85 0.48 7.79
C ASN A 74 -9.92 1.62 8.82
N LYS A 75 -10.40 1.35 10.03
CA LYS A 75 -10.36 2.33 11.14
C LYS A 75 -8.93 2.73 11.49
N VAL A 76 -8.00 1.79 11.48
CA VAL A 76 -6.58 2.06 11.72
C VAL A 76 -6.00 2.97 10.64
N LEU A 77 -6.29 2.69 9.37
CA LEU A 77 -5.86 3.52 8.23
C LEU A 77 -6.39 4.96 8.34
N LEU A 78 -7.67 5.12 8.64
CA LEU A 78 -8.28 6.43 8.80
C LEU A 78 -7.67 7.20 9.97
N LEU A 79 -7.48 6.56 11.11
CA LEU A 79 -6.86 7.17 12.28
C LEU A 79 -5.42 7.60 12.00
N MET A 80 -4.61 6.73 11.38
CA MET A 80 -3.25 7.10 10.97
C MET A 80 -3.25 8.31 10.04
N MET A 81 -4.14 8.32 9.05
CA MET A 81 -4.23 9.41 8.09
C MET A 81 -4.57 10.74 8.78
N ASP A 82 -5.51 10.73 9.70
CA ASP A 82 -5.91 11.92 10.44
C ASP A 82 -4.78 12.44 11.34
N LEU A 83 -4.12 11.56 12.07
CA LEU A 83 -3.01 11.93 12.94
C LEU A 83 -1.81 12.47 12.15
N LEU A 84 -1.49 11.85 11.02
CA LEU A 84 -0.43 12.32 10.12
C LEU A 84 -0.77 13.69 9.52
N ALA A 85 -2.02 13.92 9.15
CA ALA A 85 -2.49 15.21 8.64
C ALA A 85 -2.45 16.33 9.69
N GLN A 86 -2.53 15.99 10.97
CA GLN A 86 -2.38 16.90 12.09
C GLN A 86 -0.92 17.07 12.56
N ASP A 87 0.03 16.54 11.79
CA ASP A 87 1.47 16.60 12.05
C ASP A 87 1.93 15.91 13.35
N PHE A 88 1.18 14.90 13.80
CA PHE A 88 1.62 14.07 14.91
C PHE A 88 2.89 13.31 14.58
N SER A 89 3.78 13.17 15.56
CA SER A 89 4.98 12.36 15.42
C SER A 89 4.64 10.86 15.32
N TYR A 90 5.54 10.07 14.74
CA TYR A 90 5.36 8.61 14.73
C TYR A 90 5.18 8.03 16.12
N SER A 91 5.92 8.54 17.12
CA SER A 91 5.79 8.10 18.51
C SER A 91 4.41 8.40 19.10
N ALA A 92 3.85 9.56 18.80
CA ALA A 92 2.50 9.92 19.25
C ALA A 92 1.43 9.04 18.58
N ILE A 93 1.58 8.77 17.29
CA ILE A 93 0.69 7.87 16.54
C ILE A 93 0.74 6.45 17.11
N VAL A 94 1.93 5.94 17.38
CA VAL A 94 2.14 4.63 18.00
C VAL A 94 1.45 4.54 19.36
N SER A 95 1.62 5.56 20.21
CA SER A 95 0.97 5.61 21.51
C SER A 95 -0.55 5.60 21.39
N ASP A 96 -1.10 6.39 20.50
CA ASP A 96 -2.55 6.48 20.29
C ASP A 96 -3.15 5.15 19.79
N LEU A 97 -2.50 4.52 18.82
CA LEU A 97 -2.93 3.22 18.30
C LEU A 97 -2.90 2.12 19.39
N ASN A 98 -1.81 2.05 20.14
CA ASN A 98 -1.64 1.03 21.18
C ASN A 98 -2.57 1.25 22.37
N GLU A 99 -2.79 2.50 22.78
CA GLU A 99 -3.73 2.86 23.86
C GLU A 99 -5.18 2.51 23.49
N LYS A 100 -5.56 2.70 22.23
CA LYS A 100 -6.88 2.30 21.71
C LYS A 100 -7.03 0.80 21.49
N GLY A 101 -5.98 0.02 21.75
CA GLY A 101 -5.99 -1.42 21.62
C GLY A 101 -5.82 -1.96 20.21
N PHE A 102 -5.47 -1.11 19.24
CA PHE A 102 -5.15 -1.57 17.90
C PHE A 102 -3.83 -2.33 17.87
N ARG A 103 -3.78 -3.39 17.07
CA ARG A 103 -2.60 -4.22 16.87
C ARG A 103 -2.31 -4.37 15.38
N THR A 104 -1.09 -4.75 15.07
CA THR A 104 -0.72 -5.14 13.71
C THR A 104 -1.49 -6.39 13.28
N ARG A 105 -1.46 -6.72 12.00
CA ARG A 105 -2.11 -7.93 11.47
C ARG A 105 -1.60 -9.21 12.15
N GLU A 106 -0.36 -9.22 12.57
CA GLU A 106 0.27 -10.32 13.33
C GLU A 106 -0.04 -10.29 14.84
N GLY A 107 -0.89 -9.39 15.29
CA GLY A 107 -1.27 -9.24 16.68
C GLY A 107 -0.24 -8.56 17.59
N LYS A 108 0.77 -7.92 17.00
CA LYS A 108 1.83 -7.23 17.72
C LYS A 108 1.46 -5.76 17.99
N PRO A 109 2.04 -5.13 19.03
CA PRO A 109 1.93 -3.69 19.21
C PRO A 109 2.52 -2.93 18.02
N TRP A 110 1.92 -1.77 17.70
CA TRP A 110 2.46 -0.87 16.71
C TRP A 110 3.79 -0.27 17.19
N ASN A 111 4.69 -0.03 16.25
CA ASN A 111 5.95 0.68 16.45
C ASN A 111 6.17 1.69 15.33
N ARG A 112 7.17 2.56 15.46
CA ARG A 112 7.42 3.64 14.51
C ARG A 112 7.71 3.14 13.09
N VAL A 113 8.45 2.05 12.97
CA VAL A 113 8.78 1.45 11.66
C VAL A 113 7.52 0.88 11.01
N ALA A 114 6.66 0.20 11.78
CA ALA A 114 5.40 -0.33 11.27
C ALA A 114 4.47 0.78 10.76
N VAL A 115 4.37 1.90 11.47
CA VAL A 115 3.61 3.08 11.01
C VAL A 115 4.22 3.65 9.73
N PHE A 116 5.53 3.82 9.68
CA PHE A 116 6.21 4.31 8.48
C PHE A 116 5.97 3.39 7.27
N ASN A 117 6.03 2.08 7.47
CA ASN A 117 5.78 1.10 6.41
C ASN A 117 4.35 1.11 5.88
N MET A 118 3.41 1.74 6.58
CA MET A 118 2.04 1.94 6.09
C MET A 118 1.89 3.12 5.11
N MET A 119 2.91 3.98 4.97
CA MET A 119 2.84 5.17 4.10
C MET A 119 2.43 4.87 2.66
N PRO A 120 3.01 3.87 1.96
CA PRO A 120 2.58 3.53 0.61
C PRO A 120 1.10 3.17 0.53
N ARG A 121 0.60 2.45 1.54
CA ARG A 121 -0.81 2.06 1.61
C ARG A 121 -1.73 3.25 1.86
N LEU A 122 -1.33 4.17 2.71
CA LEU A 122 -2.08 5.41 2.98
C LEU A 122 -2.17 6.29 1.72
N ILE A 123 -1.08 6.38 0.96
CA ILE A 123 -1.04 7.11 -0.31
C ILE A 123 -1.97 6.47 -1.35
N GLU A 124 -2.05 5.16 -1.39
CA GLU A 124 -2.93 4.42 -2.30
C GLU A 124 -4.42 4.61 -1.95
N VAL A 125 -4.75 4.59 -0.67
CA VAL A 125 -6.14 4.65 -0.19
C VAL A 125 -6.68 6.07 -0.16
N GLY A 126 -5.84 7.06 0.09
CA GLY A 126 -6.22 8.46 0.28
C GLY A 126 -7.19 9.03 -0.76
N PRO A 127 -6.94 8.85 -2.08
CA PRO A 127 -7.84 9.37 -3.13
C PRO A 127 -9.25 8.78 -3.10
N ARG A 128 -9.45 7.68 -2.43
CA ARG A 128 -10.76 7.02 -2.30
C ARG A 128 -11.59 7.53 -1.13
N ILE A 129 -10.91 8.16 -0.16
CA ILE A 129 -11.51 8.57 1.11
C ILE A 129 -11.74 10.08 1.15
N PHE A 130 -10.81 10.85 0.61
CA PHE A 130 -10.80 12.31 0.68
C PHE A 130 -11.14 12.93 -0.67
N SER A 131 -11.70 14.15 -0.64
CA SER A 131 -11.83 14.97 -1.84
C SER A 131 -10.45 15.25 -2.47
N SER A 132 -10.41 15.60 -3.74
CA SER A 132 -9.14 15.86 -4.46
C SER A 132 -8.32 16.94 -3.78
N GLU A 133 -8.95 18.02 -3.32
CA GLU A 133 -8.28 19.13 -2.64
C GLU A 133 -7.73 18.72 -1.26
N GLU A 134 -8.54 18.06 -0.45
CA GLU A 134 -8.10 17.54 0.85
C GLU A 134 -6.98 16.52 0.69
N TRP A 135 -7.07 15.67 -0.32
CA TRP A 135 -6.05 14.66 -0.58
C TRP A 135 -4.72 15.28 -0.99
N GLU A 136 -4.71 16.28 -1.84
CA GLU A 136 -3.47 16.97 -2.25
C GLU A 136 -2.75 17.59 -1.03
N GLN A 137 -3.48 18.22 -0.13
CA GLN A 137 -2.92 18.79 1.10
C GLN A 137 -2.34 17.71 2.01
N ARG A 138 -3.08 16.61 2.22
CA ARG A 138 -2.65 15.48 3.05
C ARG A 138 -1.45 14.77 2.45
N ARG A 139 -1.46 14.51 1.15
CA ARG A 139 -0.38 13.88 0.42
C ARG A 139 0.93 14.67 0.51
N ALA A 140 0.86 15.99 0.38
CA ALA A 140 2.03 16.86 0.53
C ALA A 140 2.69 16.72 1.91
N LYS A 141 1.89 16.60 2.96
CA LYS A 141 2.39 16.37 4.33
C LYS A 141 3.01 14.97 4.49
N LEU A 142 2.39 13.94 3.95
CA LEU A 142 2.93 12.58 3.98
C LEU A 142 4.29 12.49 3.28
N SER A 143 4.41 13.11 2.11
CA SER A 143 5.63 13.06 1.29
C SER A 143 6.84 13.79 1.92
N ARG A 144 6.61 14.66 2.89
CA ARG A 144 7.68 15.40 3.59
C ARG A 144 8.24 14.65 4.80
N ARG A 145 7.62 13.55 5.20
CA ARG A 145 8.06 12.80 6.37
C ARG A 145 9.27 11.95 6.06
N GLU A 146 10.26 12.06 6.92
CA GLU A 146 11.45 11.22 6.90
C GLU A 146 11.21 9.91 7.66
N ALA A 147 12.01 8.88 7.32
CA ALA A 147 11.99 7.62 8.06
C ALA A 147 12.35 7.85 9.54
N PRO A 148 11.75 7.10 10.44
CA PRO A 148 12.04 7.18 11.87
C PRO A 148 13.44 6.69 12.23
#